data_f24930ef31700b62ca3ae255800f99a9
#
_entry.id   f24930ef31700b62ca3ae255800f99a9
#
_cell.length_a   1.000
_cell.length_b   1.000
_cell.length_c   1.000
_cell.angle_alpha   90.00
_cell.angle_beta   90.00
_cell.angle_gamma   90.00
#
_symmetry.space_group_name_H-M   'P 1'
#
loop_
_entity.id
_entity.type
_entity.pdbx_description
1 polymer ?
#
loop_
_entity_poly.entity_id
_entity_poly.type
_entity_poly.pdbx_seq_one_letter_code
_entity_poly.pdbx_strand_id
1 'polypeptide(L)'
;NPTFSRSTPMSEIPGDLKFLKSHEWARVEGNGRVTVGISDHAQGLLGDLVYVELPAVGDTVQAGNGAAVVESVKAASDVYSPVTGTVVEVNASLSDKPETINEDAYGEGWIFVVEIDDKEQLNELLAPDDYAELLEDDAH
;
A
#
# COMPACT_ATOMS: atom_id res chain seq x y z
N ASN A 1 -29.19 -3.48 -1.64
CA ASN A 1 -28.69 -3.20 -1.52
C ASN A 1 -28.19 -2.81 -0.94
N PRO A 2 -28.23 -2.84 -0.87
CA PRO A 2 -27.53 -2.44 -0.45
C PRO A 2 -26.87 -2.05 0.25
N THR A 3 -26.95 -2.06 0.25
CA THR A 3 -26.25 -1.71 0.60
C THR A 3 -25.61 -1.32 1.32
N PHE A 4 -25.66 -1.35 1.59
CA PHE A 4 -24.96 -0.98 2.05
C PHE A 4 -24.35 -0.78 2.74
N SER A 5 -24.43 -0.99 2.90
CA SER A 5 -23.85 -0.80 3.42
C SER A 5 -23.06 -0.59 3.79
N ARG A 6 -22.57 -0.48 3.77
CA ARG A 6 -21.69 -0.30 4.18
C ARG A 6 -21.27 0.38 4.93
N SER A 7 -21.36 0.42 5.35
CA SER A 7 -20.94 1.02 6.11
C SER A 7 -19.96 0.90 6.68
N THR A 8 -19.29 1.14 6.68
CA THR A 8 -18.48 1.04 7.05
C THR A 8 -17.60 1.09 7.74
N PRO A 9 -17.22 0.51 7.99
CA PRO A 9 -16.38 0.45 9.00
C PRO A 9 -15.12 0.79 8.66
N MET A 10 -14.44 0.72 9.39
CA MET A 10 -13.33 1.09 9.53
C MET A 10 -12.43 0.84 8.51
N SER A 11 -11.98 -0.17 8.14
CA SER A 11 -10.98 -0.46 7.14
C SER A 11 -11.54 -1.44 6.15
N GLU A 12 -11.68 -1.02 4.93
CA GLU A 12 -12.03 -1.94 3.87
C GLU A 12 -10.80 -2.73 3.48
N ILE A 13 -10.99 -4.00 3.18
CA ILE A 13 -9.90 -4.87 2.73
C ILE A 13 -10.32 -5.48 1.40
N PRO A 14 -9.82 -4.90 0.27
CA PRO A 14 -10.20 -5.41 -1.04
C PRO A 14 -9.74 -6.85 -1.24
N GLY A 15 -10.58 -7.65 -1.87
CA GLY A 15 -10.31 -9.06 -2.05
C GLY A 15 -9.31 -9.38 -3.15
N ASP A 16 -8.96 -8.41 -3.97
CA ASP A 16 -8.03 -8.59 -5.08
C ASP A 16 -6.62 -8.13 -4.76
N LEU A 17 -6.34 -7.75 -3.53
CA LEU A 17 -5.03 -7.27 -3.12
C LEU A 17 -4.31 -8.28 -2.24
N LYS A 18 -3.00 -8.10 -2.11
CA LYS A 18 -2.18 -8.83 -1.17
C LYS A 18 -1.55 -7.82 -0.23
N PHE A 19 -1.11 -8.25 0.94
CA PHE A 19 -0.71 -7.34 1.99
C PHE A 19 0.59 -7.76 2.67
N LEU A 20 1.30 -6.78 3.23
CA LEU A 20 2.40 -7.03 4.16
C LEU A 20 1.91 -6.81 5.59
N LYS A 21 2.59 -7.41 6.54
CA LYS A 21 2.29 -7.19 7.96
C LYS A 21 2.44 -5.74 8.36
N SER A 22 3.27 -4.99 7.64
CA SER A 22 3.51 -3.57 7.89
C SER A 22 2.47 -2.68 7.21
N HIS A 23 1.42 -3.28 6.65
CA HIS A 23 0.24 -2.59 6.12
C HIS A 23 0.40 -1.99 4.72
N GLU A 24 1.36 -2.44 3.95
CA GLU A 24 1.41 -2.09 2.53
C GLU A 24 0.54 -3.06 1.75
N TRP A 25 -0.05 -2.60 0.65
CA TRP A 25 -0.80 -3.48 -0.23
C TRP A 25 -0.11 -3.61 -1.58
N ALA A 26 -0.39 -4.71 -2.25
CA ALA A 26 0.14 -4.99 -3.59
C ALA A 26 -1.01 -5.43 -4.49
N ARG A 27 -1.13 -4.77 -5.63
CA ARG A 27 -2.11 -5.15 -6.65
C ARG A 27 -1.34 -5.73 -7.82
N VAL A 28 -1.59 -7.00 -8.12
CA VAL A 28 -0.91 -7.67 -9.20
C VAL A 28 -1.54 -7.27 -10.53
N GLU A 29 -0.75 -6.62 -11.38
CA GLU A 29 -1.18 -6.27 -12.72
C GLU A 29 -0.80 -7.44 -13.63
N GLY A 30 -1.53 -7.70 -14.68
CA GLY A 30 -1.36 -8.91 -15.45
C GLY A 30 -0.08 -9.01 -16.28
N ASN A 31 0.78 -8.00 -16.26
CA ASN A 31 1.96 -7.94 -17.11
C ASN A 31 3.28 -7.98 -16.32
N GLY A 32 3.25 -8.60 -15.14
CA GLY A 32 4.46 -8.69 -14.31
C GLY A 32 4.72 -7.46 -13.47
N ARG A 33 3.77 -6.55 -13.41
CA ARG A 33 3.87 -5.33 -12.61
C ARG A 33 3.01 -5.42 -11.38
N VAL A 34 3.46 -4.79 -10.31
CA VAL A 34 2.74 -4.75 -9.04
C VAL A 34 2.63 -3.30 -8.60
N THR A 35 1.40 -2.85 -8.38
CA THR A 35 1.15 -1.51 -7.85
C THR A 35 1.16 -1.59 -6.34
N VAL A 36 1.84 -0.67 -5.68
CA VAL A 36 2.04 -0.69 -4.23
C VAL A 36 1.50 0.58 -3.60
N GLY A 37 0.86 0.42 -2.46
CA GLY A 37 0.41 1.53 -1.64
C GLY A 37 0.31 1.11 -0.20
N ILE A 38 -0.27 1.95 0.66
CA ILE A 38 -0.52 1.60 2.05
C ILE A 38 -2.01 1.38 2.26
N SER A 39 -2.34 0.51 3.22
CA SER A 39 -3.74 0.15 3.46
C SER A 39 -4.50 1.30 4.09
N ASP A 40 -5.83 1.21 4.04
CA ASP A 40 -6.69 2.17 4.71
C ASP A 40 -6.42 2.19 6.21
N HIS A 41 -6.13 1.03 6.79
CA HIS A 41 -5.76 0.93 8.20
C HIS A 41 -4.50 1.75 8.49
N ALA A 42 -3.51 1.65 7.61
CA ALA A 42 -2.24 2.36 7.80
C ALA A 42 -2.43 3.88 7.73
N GLN A 43 -3.21 4.36 6.76
CA GLN A 43 -3.41 5.80 6.66
C GLN A 43 -4.19 6.32 7.87
N GLY A 44 -5.09 5.50 8.41
CA GLY A 44 -5.83 5.87 9.61
C GLY A 44 -4.94 5.98 10.84
N LEU A 45 -3.94 5.10 10.95
CA LEU A 45 -2.98 5.15 12.05
C LEU A 45 -2.08 6.37 11.96
N LEU A 46 -1.70 6.75 10.74
CA LEU A 46 -0.82 7.89 10.52
C LEU A 46 -1.53 9.24 10.69
N GLY A 47 -2.80 9.29 10.31
CA GLY A 47 -3.54 10.54 10.28
C GLY A 47 -3.29 11.27 8.96
N ASP A 48 -3.50 12.58 8.95
CA ASP A 48 -3.40 13.37 7.71
C ASP A 48 -1.99 13.37 7.16
N LEU A 49 -1.82 12.91 5.96
CA LEU A 49 -0.52 12.89 5.31
C LEU A 49 -0.20 14.27 4.73
N VAL A 50 1.02 14.70 4.94
CA VAL A 50 1.47 16.03 4.54
C VAL A 50 2.62 15.96 3.54
N TYR A 51 3.28 14.80 3.42
CA TYR A 51 4.40 14.66 2.50
C TYR A 51 4.58 13.19 2.12
N VAL A 52 4.93 12.93 0.88
CA VAL A 52 5.26 11.59 0.40
C VAL A 52 6.58 11.67 -0.35
N GLU A 53 7.56 10.87 0.07
CA GLU A 53 8.83 10.78 -0.63
C GLU A 53 8.75 9.55 -1.53
N LEU A 54 8.72 9.78 -2.83
CA LEU A 54 8.57 8.72 -3.82
C LEU A 54 9.93 8.16 -4.23
N PRO A 55 9.99 6.86 -4.60
CA PRO A 55 11.22 6.33 -5.20
C PRO A 55 11.40 6.90 -6.60
N ALA A 56 12.57 6.74 -7.18
CA ALA A 56 12.82 7.18 -8.54
C ALA A 56 12.53 6.03 -9.51
N VAL A 57 11.97 6.36 -10.66
CA VAL A 57 11.77 5.36 -11.73
C VAL A 57 13.14 4.83 -12.12
N GLY A 58 13.28 3.53 -12.17
CA GLY A 58 14.55 2.86 -12.46
C GLY A 58 15.26 2.36 -11.21
N ASP A 59 14.80 2.76 -10.02
CA ASP A 59 15.40 2.26 -8.78
C ASP A 59 15.05 0.79 -8.60
N THR A 60 16.00 0.04 -8.05
CA THR A 60 15.76 -1.35 -7.67
C THR A 60 15.30 -1.38 -6.23
N VAL A 61 14.22 -2.12 -5.97
CA VAL A 61 13.70 -2.29 -4.61
C VAL A 61 13.73 -3.78 -4.25
N GLN A 62 13.86 -4.07 -2.97
CA GLN A 62 13.87 -5.44 -2.48
C GLN A 62 12.73 -5.65 -1.50
N ALA A 63 12.16 -6.85 -1.55
CA ALA A 63 11.07 -7.21 -0.66
C ALA A 63 11.48 -7.00 0.79
N GLY A 64 10.67 -6.29 1.54
CA GLY A 64 10.93 -6.01 2.95
C GLY A 64 11.80 -4.79 3.23
N ASN A 65 12.31 -4.13 2.19
CA ASN A 65 13.13 -2.92 2.37
C ASN A 65 12.31 -1.67 2.08
N GLY A 66 12.70 -0.56 2.70
CA GLY A 66 12.02 0.72 2.50
C GLY A 66 12.20 1.22 1.07
N ALA A 67 11.10 1.60 0.45
CA ALA A 67 11.11 2.09 -0.93
C ALA A 67 10.58 3.52 -1.03
N ALA A 68 9.72 3.92 -0.10
CA ALA A 68 9.14 5.26 -0.07
C ALA A 68 8.97 5.67 1.38
N VAL A 69 8.64 6.93 1.61
CA VAL A 69 8.36 7.43 2.97
C VAL A 69 7.09 8.27 2.90
N VAL A 70 6.21 8.07 3.87
CA VAL A 70 5.03 8.92 4.01
C VAL A 70 5.13 9.65 5.35
N GLU A 71 4.83 10.93 5.35
CA GLU A 71 4.88 11.73 6.57
C GLU A 71 3.52 12.34 6.85
N SER A 72 3.10 12.21 8.11
CA SER A 72 1.85 12.78 8.56
C SER A 72 2.14 13.91 9.54
N VAL A 73 1.10 14.57 10.01
CA VAL A 73 1.22 15.63 10.99
C VAL A 73 1.82 15.14 12.31
N LYS A 74 1.81 13.83 12.56
CA LYS A 74 2.30 13.28 13.82
C LYS A 74 3.45 12.29 13.70
N ALA A 75 3.75 11.76 12.51
CA ALA A 75 4.79 10.73 12.38
C ALA A 75 5.24 10.57 10.94
N ALA A 76 6.40 9.94 10.78
CA ALA A 76 6.89 9.53 9.46
C ALA A 76 7.01 8.01 9.46
N SER A 77 6.75 7.39 8.33
CA SER A 77 6.80 5.94 8.22
C SER A 77 7.38 5.51 6.88
N ASP A 78 8.21 4.48 6.91
CA ASP A 78 8.72 3.89 5.67
C ASP A 78 7.63 3.05 5.02
N VAL A 79 7.59 3.07 3.71
CA VAL A 79 6.73 2.19 2.92
C VAL A 79 7.64 1.10 2.37
N TYR A 80 7.45 -0.12 2.81
CA TYR A 80 8.30 -1.23 2.39
C TYR A 80 7.76 -1.82 1.09
N SER A 81 8.68 -2.24 0.22
CA SER A 81 8.25 -2.92 -0.99
C SER A 81 7.86 -4.35 -0.66
N PRO A 82 6.70 -4.82 -1.12
CA PRO A 82 6.30 -6.21 -0.90
C PRO A 82 7.03 -7.18 -1.82
N VAL A 83 7.71 -6.68 -2.83
CA VAL A 83 8.34 -7.52 -3.84
C VAL A 83 9.68 -6.94 -4.25
N THR A 84 10.53 -7.76 -4.87
CA THR A 84 11.80 -7.33 -5.43
C THR A 84 11.65 -7.06 -6.91
N GLY A 85 12.16 -5.94 -7.37
CA GLY A 85 12.09 -5.59 -8.77
C GLY A 85 12.55 -4.16 -9.02
N THR A 86 12.12 -3.63 -10.15
CA THR A 86 12.52 -2.28 -10.57
C THR A 86 11.29 -1.37 -10.59
N VAL A 87 11.42 -0.19 -10.02
CA VAL A 87 10.34 0.81 -10.05
C VAL A 87 10.19 1.30 -11.47
N VAL A 88 8.99 1.14 -12.03
CA VAL A 88 8.72 1.57 -13.41
C VAL A 88 7.78 2.76 -13.48
N GLU A 89 7.11 3.06 -12.38
CA GLU A 89 6.18 4.19 -12.35
C GLU A 89 6.01 4.67 -10.91
N VAL A 90 5.80 5.97 -10.72
CA VAL A 90 5.49 6.54 -9.42
C VAL A 90 4.29 7.47 -9.56
N ASN A 91 3.54 7.62 -8.48
CA ASN A 91 2.36 8.49 -8.48
C ASN A 91 2.78 9.91 -8.11
N ALA A 92 3.20 10.65 -9.12
CA ALA A 92 3.74 12.00 -8.92
C ALA A 92 2.72 12.97 -8.32
N SER A 93 1.42 12.69 -8.47
CA SER A 93 0.40 13.56 -7.90
C SER A 93 0.42 13.58 -6.38
N LEU A 94 1.01 12.57 -5.74
CA LEU A 94 1.14 12.54 -4.29
C LEU A 94 2.09 13.61 -3.77
N SER A 95 3.01 14.08 -4.60
CA SER A 95 3.90 15.16 -4.21
C SER A 95 3.14 16.46 -3.97
N ASP A 96 2.08 16.66 -4.74
CA ASP A 96 1.23 17.86 -4.61
C ASP A 96 0.07 17.63 -3.65
N LYS A 97 -0.45 16.40 -3.60
CA LYS A 97 -1.63 16.07 -2.80
C LYS A 97 -1.41 14.77 -2.03
N PRO A 98 -0.57 14.78 -1.00
CA PRO A 98 -0.35 13.56 -0.21
C PRO A 98 -1.63 13.07 0.47
N GLU A 99 -2.59 13.94 0.74
CA GLU A 99 -3.86 13.57 1.33
C GLU A 99 -4.71 12.66 0.45
N THR A 100 -4.34 12.48 -0.81
CA THR A 100 -5.02 11.52 -1.69
C THR A 100 -4.98 10.13 -1.09
N ILE A 101 -3.90 9.78 -0.41
CA ILE A 101 -3.80 8.48 0.26
C ILE A 101 -4.87 8.36 1.35
N ASN A 102 -5.14 9.44 2.07
CA ASN A 102 -6.16 9.44 3.11
C ASN A 102 -7.56 9.30 2.52
N GLU A 103 -7.76 9.85 1.33
CA GLU A 103 -9.07 9.86 0.70
C GLU A 103 -9.38 8.57 -0.06
N ASP A 104 -8.36 7.95 -0.64
CA ASP A 104 -8.57 6.79 -1.49
C ASP A 104 -7.32 5.90 -1.50
N ALA A 105 -7.07 5.27 -0.36
CA ALA A 105 -5.83 4.50 -0.14
C ALA A 105 -5.65 3.36 -1.14
N TYR A 106 -6.73 2.78 -1.62
CA TYR A 106 -6.66 1.63 -2.54
C TYR A 106 -6.83 2.02 -4.01
N GLY A 107 -7.10 3.26 -4.30
CA GLY A 107 -7.32 3.75 -5.66
C GLY A 107 -6.29 4.80 -6.03
N GLU A 108 -6.70 6.06 -6.03
CA GLU A 108 -5.84 7.16 -6.46
C GLU A 108 -4.62 7.35 -5.55
N GLY A 109 -4.64 6.79 -4.35
CA GLY A 109 -3.55 6.88 -3.39
C GLY A 109 -2.42 5.87 -3.58
N TRP A 110 -2.36 5.17 -4.71
CA TRP A 110 -1.24 4.26 -4.98
C TRP A 110 0.06 5.05 -4.99
N ILE A 111 1.16 4.38 -4.63
CA ILE A 111 2.44 5.07 -4.45
C ILE A 111 3.42 4.81 -5.59
N PHE A 112 3.69 3.55 -5.89
CA PHE A 112 4.62 3.23 -6.98
C PHE A 112 4.28 1.88 -7.60
N VAL A 113 4.86 1.62 -8.78
CA VAL A 113 4.67 0.35 -9.50
C VAL A 113 6.05 -0.29 -9.69
N VAL A 114 6.14 -1.57 -9.37
CA VAL A 114 7.36 -2.36 -9.50
C VAL A 114 7.17 -3.42 -10.56
N GLU A 115 8.16 -3.57 -11.45
CA GLU A 115 8.20 -4.70 -12.36
C GLU A 115 8.96 -5.79 -11.64
N ILE A 116 8.29 -6.90 -11.33
CA ILE A 116 8.84 -7.93 -10.48
C ILE A 116 9.72 -8.92 -11.26
N ASP A 117 10.77 -9.39 -10.58
CA ASP A 117 11.67 -10.39 -11.15
C ASP A 117 11.16 -11.81 -10.93
N ASP A 118 10.48 -12.03 -9.81
CA ASP A 118 10.07 -13.37 -9.40
C ASP A 118 8.63 -13.35 -8.86
N LYS A 119 7.73 -13.95 -9.61
CA LYS A 119 6.32 -13.99 -9.22
C LYS A 119 6.07 -14.82 -7.96
N GLU A 120 7.00 -15.69 -7.60
CA GLU A 120 6.83 -16.50 -6.40
C GLU A 120 6.83 -15.64 -5.13
N GLN A 121 7.40 -14.47 -5.17
CA GLN A 121 7.37 -13.56 -4.03
C GLN A 121 5.95 -13.15 -3.65
N LEU A 122 5.04 -13.17 -4.61
CA LEU A 122 3.64 -12.84 -4.34
C LEU A 122 2.99 -13.87 -3.41
N ASN A 123 3.50 -15.10 -3.38
CA ASN A 123 2.96 -16.16 -2.53
C ASN A 123 3.32 -15.95 -1.06
N GLU A 124 4.31 -15.11 -0.79
CA GLU A 124 4.73 -14.83 0.58
C GLU A 124 3.92 -13.71 1.23
N LEU A 125 3.11 -13.03 0.44
CA LEU A 125 2.29 -11.93 0.92
C LEU A 125 1.00 -12.47 1.56
N LEU A 126 0.43 -11.66 2.43
CA LEU A 126 -0.80 -12.04 3.11
C LEU A 126 -2.00 -11.91 2.17
N ALA A 127 -2.86 -12.90 2.19
CA ALA A 127 -4.14 -12.79 1.52
C ALA A 127 -5.03 -11.82 2.31
N PRO A 128 -6.09 -11.27 1.72
CA PRO A 128 -6.96 -10.35 2.45
C PRO A 128 -7.51 -10.92 3.75
N ASP A 129 -7.86 -12.20 3.79
CA ASP A 129 -8.37 -12.84 4.99
C ASP A 129 -7.32 -12.91 6.09
N ASP A 130 -6.08 -13.21 5.72
CA ASP A 130 -4.97 -13.28 6.66
C ASP A 130 -4.66 -11.90 7.22
N TYR A 131 -4.73 -10.89 6.38
CA TYR A 131 -4.52 -9.52 6.81
C TYR A 131 -5.62 -9.06 7.75
N ALA A 132 -6.87 -9.44 7.46
CA ALA A 132 -8.00 -9.11 8.32
C ALA A 132 -7.81 -9.70 9.72
N GLU A 133 -7.31 -10.94 9.81
CA GLU A 133 -7.03 -11.55 11.10
C GLU A 133 -5.93 -10.82 11.85
N LEU A 134 -4.92 -10.36 11.13
CA LEU A 134 -3.84 -9.57 11.72
C LEU A 134 -4.39 -8.28 12.33
N LEU A 135 -5.30 -7.62 11.65
CA LEU A 135 -5.90 -6.38 12.15
C LEU A 135 -6.77 -6.62 13.39
N GLU A 136 -7.45 -7.76 13.44
CA GLU A 136 -8.24 -8.11 14.61
C GLU A 136 -7.34 -8.32 15.83
N ASP A 137 -6.19 -8.96 15.65
CA ASP A 137 -5.24 -9.16 16.72
C ASP A 137 -4.69 -7.83 17.21
N ASP A 138 -4.41 -6.91 16.29
CA ASP A 138 -3.89 -5.60 16.64
C ASP A 138 -4.93 -4.74 17.38
N ALA A 139 -6.20 -5.00 17.14
CA ALA A 139 -7.28 -4.24 17.77
C ALA A 139 -7.46 -4.59 19.25
N HIS A 140 -6.88 -5.68 19.67
CA HIS A 140 -6.93 -6.11 21.05
C HIS A 140 -5.65 -5.71 21.77
#